data_66a3a4ee2cdc8fca40455fb49b438fc5
#
_entry.id   66a3a4ee2cdc8fca40455fb49b438fc5
#
_cell.length_a   1.000
_cell.length_b   1.000
_cell.length_c   1.000
_cell.angle_alpha   90.00
_cell.angle_beta   90.00
_cell.angle_gamma   90.00
#
_symmetry.space_group_name_H-M   'P 1'
#
loop_
_entity.id
_entity.type
_entity.pdbx_description
1 polymer ?
#
loop_
_entity_poly.entity_id
_entity_poly.type
_entity_poly.pdbx_seq_one_letter_code
_entity_poly.pdbx_strand_id
1 'polypeptide(L)'
;MVSFLLSLSSVQTRLGKMATDFLRKDYNVDINVEKVDLSFLGNVELNGVFIKDHHADTLIYVRDLTTSVLSYRNLINGKLNFGQISLEEFILNMKTYKGEEDDAFTMFINKFDDGTTPTKPSGFLLTASRLKLVDGYVELVDENKENNRPLFFKKIKGSAKNFKIEGPNVYADISKLHFIENHKVEVQSLSTNFSYSKTAMNFLNTELETEKSSVIADIKFTYEREDFSDFNNKVMMYADVKKADLSLLDLKKFYDELGTDDVLHFSTKISGNLNDFKLENLEMNSDKQASIVGTLHLINSFDTEXXXXRIFPGS
;
A
#
# COMPACT_ATOMS: atom_id res chain seq x y z
N MET A 1 42.03 -5.70 -0.45
CA MET A 1 42.22 -4.96 0.83
C MET A 1 40.93 -4.33 1.31
N VAL A 2 40.24 -3.53 0.52
CA VAL A 2 38.97 -2.89 0.94
C VAL A 2 37.92 -3.94 1.33
N SER A 3 37.78 -5.00 0.56
CA SER A 3 36.80 -6.07 0.83
C SER A 3 37.06 -6.80 2.15
N PHE A 4 38.32 -6.96 2.53
CA PHE A 4 38.69 -7.56 3.81
C PHE A 4 38.33 -6.64 4.98
N LEU A 5 38.54 -5.33 4.83
CA LEU A 5 38.14 -4.36 5.86
C LEU A 5 36.62 -4.34 6.07
N LEU A 6 35.84 -4.47 4.99
CA LEU A 6 34.37 -4.51 5.06
C LEU A 6 33.84 -5.79 5.73
N SER A 7 34.63 -6.87 5.76
CA SER A 7 34.23 -8.12 6.42
C SER A 7 34.48 -8.12 7.93
N LEU A 8 35.12 -7.09 8.46
CA LEU A 8 35.36 -6.97 9.92
C LEU A 8 34.05 -6.57 10.62
N SER A 9 33.68 -7.31 11.65
CA SER A 9 32.41 -7.08 12.36
C SER A 9 32.32 -5.65 12.93
N SER A 10 33.43 -5.07 13.33
CA SER A 10 33.50 -3.69 13.82
C SER A 10 33.12 -2.65 12.72
N VAL A 11 33.48 -2.92 11.47
CA VAL A 11 33.14 -2.04 10.34
C VAL A 11 31.66 -2.21 9.97
N GLN A 12 31.17 -3.44 9.99
CA GLN A 12 29.76 -3.76 9.74
C GLN A 12 28.85 -3.06 10.75
N THR A 13 29.16 -3.22 12.04
CA THR A 13 28.42 -2.57 13.14
C THR A 13 28.43 -1.04 12.98
N ARG A 14 29.57 -0.47 12.59
CA ARG A 14 29.71 0.98 12.43
C ARG A 14 28.86 1.52 11.26
N LEU A 15 28.80 0.81 10.14
CA LEU A 15 27.97 1.22 8.98
C LEU A 15 26.48 1.10 9.30
N GLY A 16 26.06 0.02 9.95
CA GLY A 16 24.68 -0.13 10.41
C GLY A 16 24.28 0.99 11.36
N LYS A 17 25.15 1.29 12.32
CA LYS A 17 24.93 2.38 13.27
C LYS A 17 24.83 3.73 12.57
N MET A 18 25.66 4.01 11.57
CA MET A 18 25.59 5.27 10.83
C MET A 18 24.24 5.45 10.13
N ALA A 19 23.70 4.39 9.51
CA ALA A 19 22.41 4.45 8.84
C ALA A 19 21.25 4.67 9.83
N THR A 20 21.26 3.94 10.95
CA THR A 20 20.23 4.13 12.00
C THR A 20 20.36 5.49 12.68
N ASP A 21 21.58 5.95 12.94
CA ASP A 21 21.84 7.28 13.55
C ASP A 21 21.35 8.41 12.64
N PHE A 22 21.50 8.27 11.33
CA PHE A 22 20.97 9.23 10.35
C PHE A 22 19.45 9.35 10.48
N LEU A 23 18.74 8.21 10.47
CA LEU A 23 17.29 8.21 10.60
C LEU A 23 16.82 8.74 11.96
N ARG A 24 17.54 8.39 13.04
CA ARG A 24 17.21 8.87 14.39
C ARG A 24 17.42 10.39 14.53
N LYS A 25 18.57 10.89 14.08
CA LYS A 25 18.97 12.29 14.31
C LYS A 25 18.27 13.27 13.39
N ASP A 26 18.17 12.90 12.11
CA ASP A 26 17.68 13.84 11.10
C ASP A 26 16.17 13.77 10.95
N TYR A 27 15.54 12.61 11.27
CA TYR A 27 14.11 12.39 11.06
C TYR A 27 13.36 11.93 12.33
N ASN A 28 14.04 11.84 13.46
CA ASN A 28 13.43 11.40 14.73
C ASN A 28 12.69 10.05 14.59
N VAL A 29 13.30 9.10 13.85
CA VAL A 29 12.76 7.76 13.67
C VAL A 29 13.31 6.84 14.75
N ASP A 30 12.45 6.21 15.55
CA ASP A 30 12.88 5.21 16.54
C ASP A 30 13.06 3.86 15.81
N ILE A 31 14.30 3.62 15.36
CA ILE A 31 14.68 2.42 14.61
C ILE A 31 15.73 1.64 15.38
N ASN A 32 15.59 0.32 15.41
CA ASN A 32 16.58 -0.60 15.95
C ASN A 32 16.85 -1.73 14.95
N VAL A 33 18.07 -2.22 14.93
CA VAL A 33 18.49 -3.37 14.11
C VAL A 33 19.28 -4.30 15.02
N GLU A 34 18.84 -5.55 15.12
CA GLU A 34 19.48 -6.54 16.00
C GLU A 34 20.85 -6.95 15.47
N LYS A 35 20.97 -7.16 14.17
CA LYS A 35 22.22 -7.63 13.56
C LYS A 35 22.39 -7.00 12.18
N VAL A 36 23.65 -6.66 11.86
CA VAL A 36 24.06 -6.15 10.55
C VAL A 36 25.18 -7.02 10.02
N ASP A 37 25.00 -7.60 8.87
CA ASP A 37 26.02 -8.37 8.14
C ASP A 37 26.32 -7.72 6.79
N LEU A 38 27.58 -7.63 6.44
CA LEU A 38 28.02 -7.15 5.13
C LEU A 38 28.69 -8.31 4.38
N SER A 39 28.13 -8.65 3.24
CA SER A 39 28.75 -9.66 2.40
C SER A 39 29.96 -9.11 1.64
N PHE A 40 30.85 -9.99 1.26
CA PHE A 40 32.04 -9.69 0.45
C PHE A 40 31.68 -8.98 -0.88
N LEU A 41 30.48 -9.24 -1.40
CA LEU A 41 30.00 -8.68 -2.68
C LEU A 41 29.26 -7.35 -2.52
N GLY A 42 29.24 -6.77 -1.33
CA GLY A 42 28.62 -5.47 -1.09
C GLY A 42 27.13 -5.51 -0.78
N ASN A 43 26.58 -6.70 -0.51
CA ASN A 43 25.21 -6.81 0.02
C ASN A 43 25.23 -6.55 1.52
N VAL A 44 24.19 -5.88 1.99
CA VAL A 44 23.94 -5.64 3.40
C VAL A 44 22.74 -6.49 3.82
N GLU A 45 22.90 -7.25 4.88
CA GLU A 45 21.81 -7.99 5.52
C GLU A 45 21.56 -7.41 6.90
N LEU A 46 20.32 -6.99 7.15
CA LEU A 46 19.84 -6.51 8.43
C LEU A 46 18.84 -7.52 8.96
N ASN A 47 19.06 -8.02 10.18
CA ASN A 47 18.13 -8.93 10.82
C ASN A 47 17.47 -8.22 11.99
N GLY A 48 16.20 -8.47 12.20
CA GLY A 48 15.42 -7.88 13.28
C GLY A 48 15.38 -6.36 13.19
N VAL A 49 14.88 -5.82 12.07
CA VAL A 49 14.71 -4.37 11.91
C VAL A 49 13.36 -3.99 12.54
N PHE A 50 13.41 -3.10 13.54
CA PHE A 50 12.22 -2.58 14.22
C PHE A 50 12.14 -1.08 14.05
N ILE A 51 10.97 -0.59 13.66
CA ILE A 51 10.66 0.84 13.73
C ILE A 51 9.43 0.96 14.63
N LYS A 52 9.54 1.83 15.63
CA LYS A 52 8.46 2.09 16.59
C LYS A 52 7.68 3.32 16.19
N ASP A 53 6.42 3.32 16.57
CA ASP A 53 5.55 4.48 16.43
C ASP A 53 5.72 5.46 17.61
N HIS A 54 4.83 6.44 17.68
CA HIS A 54 4.86 7.49 18.72
C HIS A 54 4.38 7.00 20.09
N HIS A 55 3.73 5.83 20.16
CA HIS A 55 3.38 5.16 21.42
C HIS A 55 4.41 4.10 21.83
N ALA A 56 5.50 3.98 21.08
CA ALA A 56 6.55 2.96 21.27
C ALA A 56 6.09 1.53 20.95
N ASP A 57 4.94 1.37 20.29
CA ASP A 57 4.51 0.09 19.73
C ASP A 57 5.24 -0.19 18.41
N THR A 58 5.24 -1.43 17.96
CA THR A 58 5.88 -1.81 16.69
C THR A 58 5.05 -1.31 15.50
N LEU A 59 5.58 -0.33 14.77
CA LEU A 59 5.00 0.14 13.52
C LEU A 59 5.43 -0.75 12.36
N ILE A 60 6.76 -0.95 12.23
CA ILE A 60 7.33 -1.79 11.16
C ILE A 60 8.29 -2.79 11.80
N TYR A 61 8.15 -4.04 11.41
CA TYR A 61 9.11 -5.10 11.73
C TYR A 61 9.53 -5.79 10.43
N VAL A 62 10.81 -6.09 10.29
CA VAL A 62 11.30 -6.93 9.19
C VAL A 62 12.28 -7.95 9.78
N ARG A 63 11.96 -9.23 9.64
CA ARG A 63 12.88 -10.27 10.12
C ARG A 63 14.22 -10.21 9.37
N ASP A 64 14.16 -10.21 8.05
CA ASP A 64 15.37 -10.17 7.21
C ASP A 64 15.20 -9.13 6.11
N LEU A 65 16.04 -8.10 6.14
CA LEU A 65 16.15 -7.10 5.08
C LEU A 65 17.50 -7.27 4.40
N THR A 66 17.48 -7.59 3.12
CA THR A 66 18.70 -7.68 2.31
C THR A 66 18.71 -6.58 1.27
N THR A 67 19.83 -5.91 1.12
CA THR A 67 19.94 -4.88 0.10
C THR A 67 21.33 -4.85 -0.53
N SER A 68 21.41 -4.42 -1.78
CA SER A 68 22.66 -4.11 -2.46
C SER A 68 22.85 -2.59 -2.47
N VAL A 69 23.92 -2.15 -1.84
CA VAL A 69 24.27 -0.73 -1.77
C VAL A 69 24.97 -0.33 -3.08
N LEU A 70 24.37 0.59 -3.82
CA LEU A 70 24.94 1.06 -5.09
C LEU A 70 26.18 1.95 -4.87
N SER A 71 26.21 2.69 -3.75
CA SER A 71 27.33 3.58 -3.44
C SER A 71 27.44 3.80 -1.94
N TYR A 72 28.51 3.29 -1.36
CA TYR A 72 28.82 3.55 0.07
C TYR A 72 29.05 5.04 0.34
N ARG A 73 29.61 5.76 -0.63
CA ARG A 73 29.79 7.23 -0.52
C ARG A 73 28.43 7.93 -0.41
N ASN A 74 27.45 7.53 -1.20
CA ASN A 74 26.10 8.08 -1.12
C ASN A 74 25.46 7.77 0.24
N LEU A 75 25.60 6.52 0.69
CA LEU A 75 25.04 6.09 1.98
C LEU A 75 25.62 6.92 3.15
N ILE A 76 26.94 7.14 3.15
CA ILE A 76 27.61 7.97 4.18
C ILE A 76 27.08 9.42 4.15
N ASN A 77 26.70 9.92 2.98
CA ASN A 77 26.14 11.25 2.80
C ASN A 77 24.61 11.29 2.92
N GLY A 78 23.99 10.25 3.50
CA GLY A 78 22.55 10.20 3.73
C GLY A 78 21.70 9.95 2.49
N LYS A 79 22.31 9.53 1.37
CA LYS A 79 21.58 9.23 0.13
C LYS A 79 21.33 7.72 0.06
N LEU A 80 20.08 7.32 0.27
CA LEU A 80 19.68 5.92 0.38
C LEU A 80 19.36 5.34 -1.00
N ASN A 81 20.40 5.03 -1.78
CA ASN A 81 20.27 4.52 -3.14
C ASN A 81 20.66 3.05 -3.18
N PHE A 82 19.69 2.19 -3.47
CA PHE A 82 19.86 0.74 -3.46
C PHE A 82 19.58 0.13 -4.84
N GLY A 83 20.24 -0.97 -5.15
CA GLY A 83 19.95 -1.76 -6.34
C GLY A 83 18.69 -2.59 -6.12
N GLN A 84 18.75 -3.49 -5.16
CA GLN A 84 17.60 -4.28 -4.75
C GLN A 84 17.41 -4.19 -3.24
N ILE A 85 16.16 -4.13 -2.81
CA ILE A 85 15.77 -4.33 -1.41
C ILE A 85 14.87 -5.57 -1.38
N SER A 86 15.16 -6.52 -0.50
CA SER A 86 14.30 -7.66 -0.23
C SER A 86 13.87 -7.61 1.23
N LEU A 87 12.54 -7.66 1.46
CA LEU A 87 11.94 -7.71 2.80
C LEU A 87 11.33 -9.09 2.98
N GLU A 88 11.78 -9.84 3.99
CA GLU A 88 11.28 -11.17 4.29
C GLU A 88 10.66 -11.18 5.70
N GLU A 89 9.46 -11.72 5.79
CA GLU A 89 8.62 -11.70 7.00
C GLU A 89 8.53 -10.29 7.58
N PHE A 90 7.95 -9.38 6.78
CA PHE A 90 7.73 -8.00 7.24
C PHE A 90 6.31 -7.83 7.80
N ILE A 91 6.20 -6.95 8.79
CA ILE A 91 4.94 -6.56 9.41
C ILE A 91 4.84 -5.03 9.34
N LEU A 92 3.67 -4.53 8.94
CA LEU A 92 3.33 -3.11 9.02
C LEU A 92 2.01 -2.98 9.79
N ASN A 93 2.04 -2.32 10.93
CA ASN A 93 0.87 -2.06 11.77
C ASN A 93 0.46 -0.60 11.64
N MET A 94 -0.67 -0.36 10.97
CA MET A 94 -1.22 0.98 10.78
C MET A 94 -2.37 1.14 11.78
N LYS A 95 -2.05 1.75 12.93
CA LYS A 95 -2.99 1.84 14.05
C LYS A 95 -3.36 3.30 14.32
N THR A 96 -4.66 3.60 14.33
CA THR A 96 -5.19 4.86 14.85
C THR A 96 -5.56 4.62 16.31
N TYR A 97 -4.86 5.28 17.22
CA TYR A 97 -5.09 5.13 18.66
C TYR A 97 -6.34 5.90 19.08
N LYS A 98 -6.94 5.45 20.17
CA LYS A 98 -8.18 6.06 20.69
C LYS A 98 -7.98 7.54 21.00
N GLY A 99 -8.78 8.38 20.35
CA GLY A 99 -8.74 9.84 20.49
C GLY A 99 -7.81 10.55 19.52
N GLU A 100 -7.11 9.81 18.66
CA GLU A 100 -6.26 10.39 17.62
C GLU A 100 -6.95 10.39 16.26
N GLU A 101 -6.58 11.33 15.40
CA GLU A 101 -7.13 11.45 14.04
C GLU A 101 -6.26 10.70 13.04
N ASP A 102 -4.93 10.80 13.17
CA ASP A 102 -3.98 10.16 12.27
C ASP A 102 -3.60 8.76 12.75
N ASP A 103 -3.41 7.84 11.84
CA ASP A 103 -2.82 6.56 12.15
C ASP A 103 -1.29 6.68 12.32
N ALA A 104 -0.71 5.68 12.99
CA ALA A 104 0.73 5.68 13.33
C ALA A 104 1.64 5.72 12.10
N PHE A 105 1.21 5.14 10.96
CA PHE A 105 2.00 5.18 9.73
C PHE A 105 1.97 6.58 9.10
N THR A 106 0.83 7.24 9.12
CA THR A 106 0.70 8.64 8.68
C THR A 106 1.62 9.54 9.51
N MET A 107 1.61 9.39 10.84
CA MET A 107 2.51 10.14 11.73
C MET A 107 3.99 9.84 11.44
N PHE A 108 4.30 8.60 11.10
CA PHE A 108 5.66 8.19 10.74
C PHE A 108 6.13 8.84 9.43
N ILE A 109 5.31 8.79 8.37
CA ILE A 109 5.71 9.38 7.08
C ILE A 109 5.79 10.91 7.15
N ASN A 110 5.03 11.54 8.04
CA ASN A 110 5.11 12.99 8.27
C ASN A 110 6.50 13.43 8.78
N LYS A 111 7.25 12.54 9.40
CA LYS A 111 8.63 12.85 9.83
C LYS A 111 9.56 13.17 8.64
N PHE A 112 9.21 12.71 7.45
CA PHE A 112 9.98 12.94 6.23
C PHE A 112 9.47 14.15 5.43
N ASP A 113 8.39 14.80 5.89
CA ASP A 113 7.80 15.95 5.22
C ASP A 113 8.52 17.23 5.62
N ASP A 114 9.39 17.71 4.77
CA ASP A 114 10.17 18.93 4.98
C ASP A 114 9.58 20.13 4.21
N GLY A 115 8.30 20.07 3.83
CA GLY A 115 7.64 21.10 3.04
C GLY A 115 8.04 21.06 1.56
N THR A 116 8.28 19.87 1.05
CA THR A 116 8.64 19.68 -0.36
C THR A 116 7.59 20.26 -1.30
N THR A 117 8.04 20.95 -2.32
CA THR A 117 7.21 21.46 -3.42
C THR A 117 7.84 21.03 -4.75
N PRO A 118 7.12 21.16 -5.89
CA PRO A 118 7.71 20.85 -7.19
C PRO A 118 9.00 21.62 -7.48
N THR A 119 9.17 22.80 -6.85
CA THR A 119 10.36 23.64 -7.03
C THR A 119 11.43 23.42 -5.94
N LYS A 120 11.10 22.68 -4.89
CA LYS A 120 12.02 22.37 -3.78
C LYS A 120 11.95 20.86 -3.47
N PRO A 121 12.87 20.06 -4.03
CA PRO A 121 12.88 18.62 -3.75
C PRO A 121 13.07 18.31 -2.27
N SER A 122 12.53 17.18 -1.83
CA SER A 122 12.70 16.72 -0.45
C SER A 122 14.16 16.45 -0.10
N GLY A 123 14.52 16.71 1.15
CA GLY A 123 15.80 16.28 1.72
C GLY A 123 15.87 14.77 1.88
N PHE A 124 14.75 14.08 2.14
CA PHE A 124 14.71 12.63 2.26
C PHE A 124 14.46 11.97 0.90
N LEU A 125 15.37 11.09 0.51
CA LEU A 125 15.22 10.32 -0.74
C LEU A 125 15.77 8.91 -0.52
N LEU A 126 14.87 7.92 -0.70
CA LEU A 126 15.23 6.50 -0.75
C LEU A 126 14.80 5.94 -2.11
N THR A 127 15.71 5.29 -2.80
CA THR A 127 15.41 4.64 -4.08
C THR A 127 15.89 3.20 -4.10
N ALA A 128 15.12 2.33 -4.78
CA ALA A 128 15.57 0.99 -5.11
C ALA A 128 15.13 0.63 -6.53
N SER A 129 16.07 0.10 -7.31
CA SER A 129 15.75 -0.37 -8.67
C SER A 129 14.72 -1.48 -8.62
N ARG A 130 14.75 -2.30 -7.56
CA ARG A 130 13.81 -3.39 -7.33
C ARG A 130 13.51 -3.54 -5.84
N LEU A 131 12.23 -3.71 -5.53
CA LEU A 131 11.74 -4.12 -4.20
C LEU A 131 11.18 -5.53 -4.35
N LYS A 132 11.57 -6.44 -3.47
CA LYS A 132 11.03 -7.80 -3.38
C LYS A 132 10.40 -7.98 -2.01
N LEU A 133 9.19 -8.52 -1.98
CA LEU A 133 8.42 -8.80 -0.77
C LEU A 133 8.22 -10.30 -0.64
N VAL A 134 8.47 -10.85 0.56
CA VAL A 134 8.34 -12.27 0.86
C VAL A 134 7.67 -12.42 2.22
N ASP A 135 6.48 -13.00 2.20
CA ASP A 135 5.68 -13.34 3.38
C ASP A 135 5.45 -12.15 4.32
N GLY A 136 4.77 -11.12 3.78
CA GLY A 136 4.44 -9.92 4.53
C GLY A 136 3.06 -9.97 5.17
N TYR A 137 2.89 -9.11 6.18
CA TYR A 137 1.63 -8.88 6.89
C TYR A 137 1.43 -7.37 7.06
N VAL A 138 0.24 -6.90 6.71
CA VAL A 138 -0.16 -5.49 6.92
C VAL A 138 -1.49 -5.50 7.66
N GLU A 139 -1.59 -4.69 8.70
CA GLU A 139 -2.80 -4.57 9.51
C GLU A 139 -3.17 -3.10 9.69
N LEU A 140 -4.46 -2.81 9.54
CA LEU A 140 -5.04 -1.50 9.79
C LEU A 140 -6.08 -1.64 10.91
N VAL A 141 -5.91 -0.87 12.00
CA VAL A 141 -6.82 -0.88 13.16
C VAL A 141 -7.17 0.56 13.50
N ASP A 142 -8.45 0.84 13.70
CA ASP A 142 -8.92 2.14 14.17
C ASP A 142 -9.64 1.96 15.50
N GLU A 143 -8.99 2.36 16.61
CA GLU A 143 -9.53 2.22 17.96
C GLU A 143 -10.67 3.21 18.26
N ASN A 144 -10.90 4.19 17.40
CA ASN A 144 -12.03 5.11 17.55
C ASN A 144 -13.37 4.48 17.15
N LYS A 145 -13.33 3.44 16.32
CA LYS A 145 -14.54 2.75 15.86
C LYS A 145 -15.06 1.78 16.90
N GLU A 146 -16.35 1.79 17.14
CA GLU A 146 -17.01 0.84 18.09
C GLU A 146 -16.75 -0.61 17.69
N ASN A 147 -16.73 -0.88 16.40
CA ASN A 147 -16.42 -2.20 15.86
C ASN A 147 -15.02 -2.12 15.21
N ASN A 148 -14.00 -2.15 16.05
CA ASN A 148 -12.61 -1.97 15.64
C ASN A 148 -11.98 -3.23 15.03
N ARG A 149 -12.76 -3.98 14.24
CA ARG A 149 -12.23 -5.16 13.55
C ARG A 149 -11.08 -4.75 12.61
N PRO A 150 -9.92 -5.40 12.74
CA PRO A 150 -8.80 -5.04 11.89
C PRO A 150 -9.06 -5.44 10.43
N LEU A 151 -8.63 -4.59 9.52
CA LEU A 151 -8.44 -4.97 8.11
C LEU A 151 -7.00 -5.46 7.98
N PHE A 152 -6.80 -6.67 7.50
CA PHE A 152 -5.44 -7.18 7.36
C PHE A 152 -5.23 -7.88 6.02
N PHE A 153 -3.98 -7.84 5.60
CA PHE A 153 -3.48 -8.49 4.40
C PHE A 153 -2.31 -9.37 4.81
N LYS A 154 -2.35 -10.64 4.45
CA LYS A 154 -1.32 -11.61 4.86
C LYS A 154 -0.78 -12.39 3.66
N LYS A 155 0.35 -13.07 3.88
CA LYS A 155 1.07 -13.80 2.84
C LYS A 155 1.42 -12.89 1.66
N ILE A 156 1.73 -11.62 1.96
CA ILE A 156 2.06 -10.64 0.93
C ILE A 156 3.40 -11.05 0.31
N LYS A 157 3.38 -11.26 -1.01
CA LYS A 157 4.60 -11.55 -1.76
C LYS A 157 4.50 -10.90 -3.13
N GLY A 158 5.62 -10.43 -3.65
CA GLY A 158 5.62 -9.78 -4.95
C GLY A 158 6.88 -8.98 -5.19
N SER A 159 6.83 -8.15 -6.21
CA SER A 159 7.95 -7.27 -6.53
C SER A 159 7.45 -5.96 -7.10
N ALA A 160 8.31 -4.95 -6.96
CA ALA A 160 8.11 -3.67 -7.62
C ALA A 160 9.45 -3.20 -8.20
N LYS A 161 9.38 -2.41 -9.26
CA LYS A 161 10.52 -1.69 -9.83
C LYS A 161 10.38 -0.21 -9.54
N ASN A 162 11.48 0.52 -9.73
CA ASN A 162 11.49 1.98 -9.63
C ASN A 162 10.91 2.48 -8.29
N PHE A 163 11.15 1.71 -7.21
CA PHE A 163 10.67 2.07 -5.89
C PHE A 163 11.36 3.35 -5.43
N LYS A 164 10.57 4.33 -5.01
CA LYS A 164 11.07 5.62 -4.54
C LYS A 164 10.22 6.13 -3.40
N ILE A 165 10.88 6.59 -2.34
CA ILE A 165 10.27 7.43 -1.29
C ILE A 165 10.97 8.79 -1.38
N GLU A 166 10.20 9.85 -1.54
CA GLU A 166 10.69 11.23 -1.66
C GLU A 166 9.85 12.10 -0.73
N GLY A 167 10.44 12.46 0.41
CA GLY A 167 9.67 13.05 1.49
C GLY A 167 8.51 12.13 1.89
N PRO A 168 7.26 12.64 1.95
CA PRO A 168 6.11 11.81 2.28
C PRO A 168 5.52 11.03 1.09
N ASN A 169 6.11 11.14 -0.09
CA ASN A 169 5.56 10.54 -1.31
C ASN A 169 6.21 9.19 -1.60
N VAL A 170 5.41 8.23 -2.08
CA VAL A 170 5.87 6.88 -2.43
C VAL A 170 5.49 6.57 -3.87
N TYR A 171 6.41 5.93 -4.60
CA TYR A 171 6.20 5.52 -6.00
C TYR A 171 6.72 4.09 -6.18
N ALA A 172 5.99 3.28 -6.96
CA ALA A 172 6.40 1.91 -7.24
C ALA A 172 5.70 1.38 -8.49
N ASP A 173 6.44 0.73 -9.37
CA ASP A 173 5.86 -0.07 -10.45
C ASP A 173 5.69 -1.50 -9.92
N ILE A 174 4.53 -1.79 -9.36
CA ILE A 174 4.22 -3.07 -8.73
C ILE A 174 3.94 -4.12 -9.81
N SER A 175 4.50 -5.30 -9.63
CA SER A 175 4.24 -6.43 -10.51
C SER A 175 4.02 -7.71 -9.70
N LYS A 176 2.94 -8.40 -10.01
CA LYS A 176 2.59 -9.72 -9.43
C LYS A 176 2.53 -9.71 -7.90
N LEU A 177 1.91 -8.67 -7.31
CA LEU A 177 1.67 -8.68 -5.87
C LEU A 177 0.55 -9.68 -5.56
N HIS A 178 0.83 -10.60 -4.66
CA HIS A 178 -0.11 -11.61 -4.16
C HIS A 178 -0.36 -11.35 -2.68
N PHE A 179 -1.59 -11.54 -2.23
CA PHE A 179 -1.95 -11.46 -0.81
C PHE A 179 -3.32 -12.10 -0.56
N ILE A 180 -3.61 -12.36 0.70
CA ILE A 180 -4.94 -12.80 1.16
C ILE A 180 -5.48 -11.73 2.10
N GLU A 181 -6.65 -11.22 1.78
CA GLU A 181 -7.37 -10.20 2.56
C GLU A 181 -8.24 -10.91 3.64
N ASN A 182 -8.61 -10.21 4.72
CA ASN A 182 -9.28 -10.83 5.88
C ASN A 182 -10.63 -11.51 5.61
N HIS A 183 -11.36 -11.13 4.55
CA HIS A 183 -12.57 -11.86 4.12
C HIS A 183 -12.23 -13.10 3.27
N LYS A 184 -10.95 -13.50 3.27
CA LYS A 184 -10.42 -14.68 2.54
C LYS A 184 -10.47 -14.52 1.02
N VAL A 185 -10.54 -13.28 0.52
CA VAL A 185 -10.31 -13.03 -0.89
C VAL A 185 -8.80 -13.16 -1.14
N GLU A 186 -8.42 -14.08 -2.01
CA GLU A 186 -7.04 -14.29 -2.42
C GLU A 186 -6.79 -13.55 -3.73
N VAL A 187 -6.04 -12.46 -3.67
CA VAL A 187 -5.53 -11.78 -4.85
C VAL A 187 -4.32 -12.57 -5.34
N GLN A 188 -4.47 -13.23 -6.47
CA GLN A 188 -3.41 -14.04 -7.07
C GLN A 188 -2.35 -13.18 -7.73
N SER A 189 -2.78 -12.07 -8.32
CA SER A 189 -1.87 -11.13 -8.97
C SER A 189 -2.47 -9.73 -8.98
N LEU A 190 -1.65 -8.76 -8.55
CA LEU A 190 -1.95 -7.34 -8.73
C LEU A 190 -0.73 -6.67 -9.33
N SER A 191 -0.91 -6.03 -10.48
CA SER A 191 0.10 -5.21 -11.13
C SER A 191 -0.44 -3.79 -11.29
N THR A 192 0.37 -2.77 -11.00
CA THR A 192 -0.07 -1.37 -11.12
C THR A 192 1.12 -0.40 -11.03
N ASN A 193 1.00 0.77 -11.65
CA ASN A 193 1.88 1.90 -11.38
C ASN A 193 1.28 2.67 -10.19
N PHE A 194 1.87 2.47 -9.03
CA PHE A 194 1.39 3.01 -7.76
C PHE A 194 2.07 4.33 -7.43
N SER A 195 1.28 5.29 -6.95
CA SER A 195 1.82 6.48 -6.29
C SER A 195 0.93 6.91 -5.13
N TYR A 196 1.58 7.40 -4.08
CA TYR A 196 0.94 7.94 -2.88
C TYR A 196 1.54 9.30 -2.59
N SER A 197 0.68 10.24 -2.23
CA SER A 197 1.05 11.58 -1.74
C SER A 197 0.11 11.99 -0.61
N LYS A 198 0.30 13.20 -0.09
CA LYS A 198 -0.54 13.75 1.00
C LYS A 198 -2.01 13.92 0.59
N THR A 199 -2.28 14.06 -0.71
CA THR A 199 -3.63 14.41 -1.20
C THR A 199 -4.17 13.44 -2.25
N ALA A 200 -3.38 12.43 -2.63
CA ALA A 200 -3.84 11.48 -3.66
C ALA A 200 -3.12 10.15 -3.58
N MET A 201 -3.84 9.10 -3.94
CA MET A 201 -3.29 7.76 -4.13
C MET A 201 -3.77 7.26 -5.49
N ASN A 202 -2.84 6.83 -6.33
CA ASN A 202 -3.16 6.38 -7.69
C ASN A 202 -2.69 4.94 -7.89
N PHE A 203 -3.53 4.19 -8.58
CA PHE A 203 -3.25 2.86 -9.09
C PHE A 203 -3.55 2.91 -10.59
N LEU A 204 -2.53 3.15 -11.40
CA LEU A 204 -2.70 3.28 -12.86
C LEU A 204 -2.27 2.00 -13.56
N ASN A 205 -2.91 1.71 -14.69
CA ASN A 205 -2.66 0.48 -15.44
C ASN A 205 -2.80 -0.74 -14.53
N THR A 206 -3.86 -0.75 -13.71
CA THR A 206 -4.07 -1.82 -12.74
C THR A 206 -4.65 -3.05 -13.43
N GLU A 207 -4.01 -4.18 -13.18
CA GLU A 207 -4.51 -5.51 -13.52
C GLU A 207 -4.57 -6.31 -12.21
N LEU A 208 -5.78 -6.73 -11.84
CA LEU A 208 -6.00 -7.50 -10.61
C LEU A 208 -6.67 -8.81 -10.99
N GLU A 209 -6.17 -9.90 -10.42
CA GLU A 209 -6.72 -11.24 -10.62
C GLU A 209 -6.89 -11.95 -9.28
N THR A 210 -8.06 -12.55 -9.10
CA THR A 210 -8.34 -13.54 -8.06
C THR A 210 -8.48 -14.91 -8.72
N GLU A 211 -8.97 -15.90 -7.99
CA GLU A 211 -9.29 -17.21 -8.58
C GLU A 211 -10.46 -17.11 -9.60
N LYS A 212 -11.39 -16.18 -9.37
CA LYS A 212 -12.67 -16.14 -10.10
C LYS A 212 -12.98 -14.78 -10.73
N SER A 213 -12.20 -13.76 -10.42
CA SER A 213 -12.46 -12.40 -10.91
C SER A 213 -11.21 -11.80 -11.52
N SER A 214 -11.41 -10.87 -12.48
CA SER A 214 -10.33 -10.05 -13.02
C SER A 214 -10.83 -8.63 -13.26
N VAL A 215 -9.92 -7.64 -13.02
CA VAL A 215 -10.25 -6.23 -13.23
C VAL A 215 -9.08 -5.53 -13.90
N ILE A 216 -9.38 -4.73 -14.93
CA ILE A 216 -8.43 -3.82 -15.58
C ILE A 216 -8.99 -2.41 -15.40
N ALA A 217 -8.23 -1.56 -14.67
CA ALA A 217 -8.72 -0.22 -14.33
C ALA A 217 -7.59 0.77 -14.07
N ASP A 218 -7.91 2.04 -14.19
CA ASP A 218 -7.14 3.13 -13.61
C ASP A 218 -7.94 3.68 -12.42
N ILE A 219 -7.34 3.73 -11.22
CA ILE A 219 -8.04 4.13 -10.01
C ILE A 219 -7.28 5.26 -9.34
N LYS A 220 -8.01 6.29 -8.92
CA LYS A 220 -7.45 7.43 -8.20
C LYS A 220 -8.32 7.73 -6.99
N PHE A 221 -7.70 7.89 -5.84
CA PHE A 221 -8.33 8.45 -4.64
C PHE A 221 -7.77 9.85 -4.42
N THR A 222 -8.64 10.78 -4.05
CA THR A 222 -8.24 12.12 -3.62
C THR A 222 -8.84 12.40 -2.25
N TYR A 223 -8.05 13.10 -1.41
CA TYR A 223 -8.38 13.27 0.00
C TYR A 223 -7.56 14.42 0.61
N GLU A 224 -8.04 14.94 1.72
CA GLU A 224 -7.18 15.56 2.72
C GLU A 224 -6.86 14.48 3.76
N ARG A 225 -5.79 14.66 4.54
CA ARG A 225 -5.37 13.60 5.46
C ARG A 225 -6.44 13.24 6.49
N GLU A 226 -7.14 14.25 6.99
CA GLU A 226 -8.21 14.07 7.98
C GLU A 226 -9.36 13.22 7.45
N ASP A 227 -9.47 13.07 6.13
CA ASP A 227 -10.54 12.27 5.51
C ASP A 227 -10.40 10.77 5.80
N PHE A 228 -9.19 10.29 6.13
CA PHE A 228 -9.00 8.87 6.45
C PHE A 228 -9.78 8.44 7.70
N SER A 229 -10.09 9.36 8.61
CA SER A 229 -10.93 9.07 9.78
C SER A 229 -12.35 8.65 9.37
N ASP A 230 -12.82 9.10 8.20
CA ASP A 230 -14.13 8.74 7.66
C ASP A 230 -13.98 8.41 6.16
N PHE A 231 -13.16 7.44 5.87
CA PHE A 231 -12.76 7.07 4.50
C PHE A 231 -13.96 6.88 3.57
N ASN A 232 -15.01 6.20 4.06
CA ASN A 232 -16.14 5.83 3.22
C ASN A 232 -16.95 7.04 2.73
N ASN A 233 -16.95 8.14 3.49
CA ASN A 233 -17.74 9.33 3.16
C ASN A 233 -16.91 10.49 2.59
N LYS A 234 -15.62 10.55 2.92
CA LYS A 234 -14.82 11.73 2.60
C LYS A 234 -13.81 11.50 1.48
N VAL A 235 -13.22 10.30 1.40
CA VAL A 235 -12.22 10.01 0.35
C VAL A 235 -12.92 9.84 -0.99
N MET A 236 -12.60 10.69 -1.95
CA MET A 236 -13.19 10.65 -3.29
C MET A 236 -12.45 9.64 -4.17
N MET A 237 -13.20 8.78 -4.79
CA MET A 237 -12.70 7.75 -5.72
C MET A 237 -13.11 8.12 -7.15
N TYR A 238 -12.15 7.97 -8.06
CA TYR A 238 -12.36 8.05 -9.51
C TYR A 238 -11.74 6.79 -10.10
N ALA A 239 -12.53 6.05 -10.86
CA ALA A 239 -12.00 4.87 -11.53
C ALA A 239 -12.50 4.78 -12.97
N ASP A 240 -11.60 4.41 -13.87
CA ASP A 240 -11.91 4.06 -15.25
C ASP A 240 -11.74 2.54 -15.38
N VAL A 241 -12.84 1.82 -15.18
CA VAL A 241 -12.86 0.34 -15.27
C VAL A 241 -13.03 -0.02 -16.74
N LYS A 242 -11.92 -0.38 -17.36
CA LYS A 242 -11.87 -0.73 -18.79
C LYS A 242 -12.50 -2.09 -19.05
N LYS A 243 -12.32 -3.02 -18.10
CA LYS A 243 -12.88 -4.36 -18.14
C LYS A 243 -12.90 -4.93 -16.72
N ALA A 244 -14.03 -5.52 -16.36
CA ALA A 244 -14.13 -6.33 -15.16
C ALA A 244 -14.93 -7.60 -15.46
N ASP A 245 -14.39 -8.73 -15.01
CA ASP A 245 -15.09 -10.01 -14.95
C ASP A 245 -15.16 -10.33 -13.46
N LEU A 246 -16.30 -10.11 -12.82
CA LEU A 246 -16.43 -10.11 -11.35
C LEU A 246 -17.38 -11.22 -10.91
N SER A 247 -16.84 -12.25 -10.29
CA SER A 247 -17.61 -13.37 -9.77
C SER A 247 -18.42 -12.96 -8.54
N LEU A 248 -19.71 -13.26 -8.54
CA LEU A 248 -20.55 -13.04 -7.37
C LEU A 248 -20.12 -13.89 -6.17
N LEU A 249 -19.36 -14.98 -6.39
CA LEU A 249 -18.79 -15.76 -5.29
C LEU A 249 -17.66 -15.03 -4.58
N ASP A 250 -16.91 -14.16 -5.26
CA ASP A 250 -15.92 -13.30 -4.60
C ASP A 250 -16.64 -12.17 -3.84
N LEU A 251 -17.66 -11.56 -4.45
CA LEU A 251 -18.45 -10.52 -3.79
C LEU A 251 -19.19 -11.06 -2.56
N LYS A 252 -19.65 -12.31 -2.60
CA LYS A 252 -20.32 -12.95 -1.46
C LYS A 252 -19.47 -12.97 -0.19
N LYS A 253 -18.13 -12.93 -0.32
CA LYS A 253 -17.24 -12.87 0.83
C LYS A 253 -17.40 -11.55 1.61
N PHE A 254 -17.96 -10.52 0.98
CA PHE A 254 -18.25 -9.21 1.59
C PHE A 254 -19.74 -9.01 1.86
N TYR A 255 -20.60 -9.60 1.03
CA TYR A 255 -22.05 -9.39 1.04
C TYR A 255 -22.76 -10.74 0.99
N ASP A 256 -23.19 -11.25 2.13
CA ASP A 256 -23.78 -12.60 2.25
C ASP A 256 -25.04 -12.81 1.39
N GLU A 257 -25.71 -11.70 1.02
CA GLU A 257 -26.93 -11.72 0.20
C GLU A 257 -26.66 -12.15 -1.25
N LEU A 258 -25.43 -12.00 -1.73
CA LEU A 258 -25.06 -12.36 -3.09
C LEU A 258 -24.81 -13.88 -3.17
N GLY A 259 -25.85 -14.64 -3.44
CA GLY A 259 -25.81 -16.09 -3.37
C GLY A 259 -25.67 -16.84 -4.67
N THR A 260 -25.60 -16.18 -5.81
CA THR A 260 -25.61 -16.86 -7.10
C THR A 260 -24.21 -17.14 -7.62
N ASP A 261 -24.05 -18.23 -8.34
CA ASP A 261 -22.83 -18.56 -9.07
C ASP A 261 -22.93 -17.92 -10.46
N ASP A 262 -22.62 -16.64 -10.54
CA ASP A 262 -22.70 -15.85 -11.78
C ASP A 262 -21.45 -14.96 -11.88
N VAL A 263 -21.17 -14.50 -13.08
CA VAL A 263 -20.07 -13.56 -13.34
C VAL A 263 -20.66 -12.33 -14.03
N LEU A 264 -20.31 -11.16 -13.49
CA LEU A 264 -20.67 -9.88 -14.08
C LEU A 264 -19.52 -9.39 -14.95
N HIS A 265 -19.80 -9.12 -16.20
CA HIS A 265 -18.85 -8.57 -17.17
C HIS A 265 -19.22 -7.12 -17.40
N PHE A 266 -18.32 -6.18 -17.05
CA PHE A 266 -18.69 -4.78 -17.21
C PHE A 266 -17.48 -3.86 -17.45
N SER A 267 -17.82 -2.69 -18.00
CA SER A 267 -16.95 -1.51 -18.02
C SER A 267 -17.76 -0.32 -17.53
N THR A 268 -17.08 0.65 -16.87
CA THR A 268 -17.76 1.81 -16.33
C THR A 268 -16.74 2.85 -15.87
N LYS A 269 -17.19 4.10 -15.72
CA LYS A 269 -16.45 5.11 -14.99
C LYS A 269 -17.10 5.33 -13.62
N ILE A 270 -16.30 5.31 -12.57
CA ILE A 270 -16.77 5.46 -11.19
C ILE A 270 -16.34 6.83 -10.68
N SER A 271 -17.26 7.55 -10.03
CA SER A 271 -16.95 8.81 -9.37
C SER A 271 -17.79 8.98 -8.11
N GLY A 272 -17.17 9.43 -7.02
CA GLY A 272 -17.82 9.63 -5.73
C GLY A 272 -16.98 9.09 -4.58
N ASN A 273 -17.55 9.02 -3.39
CA ASN A 273 -16.94 8.32 -2.27
C ASN A 273 -17.52 6.89 -2.16
N LEU A 274 -16.98 6.05 -1.29
CA LEU A 274 -17.43 4.65 -1.23
C LEU A 274 -18.90 4.50 -0.81
N ASN A 275 -19.44 5.48 -0.08
CA ASN A 275 -20.83 5.42 0.40
C ASN A 275 -21.83 6.09 -0.55
N ASP A 276 -21.34 6.94 -1.48
CA ASP A 276 -22.16 7.65 -2.47
C ASP A 276 -21.36 7.77 -3.76
N PHE A 277 -21.62 6.86 -4.73
CA PHE A 277 -20.88 6.88 -6.00
C PHE A 277 -21.77 6.55 -7.21
N LYS A 278 -21.31 7.04 -8.35
CA LYS A 278 -21.94 6.78 -9.64
C LYS A 278 -21.08 5.85 -10.48
N LEU A 279 -21.75 4.96 -11.17
CA LEU A 279 -21.21 4.14 -12.26
C LEU A 279 -21.75 4.73 -13.56
N GLU A 280 -20.92 5.52 -14.24
CA GLU A 280 -21.30 6.20 -15.48
C GLU A 280 -20.87 5.38 -16.68
N ASN A 281 -21.67 5.45 -17.75
CA ASN A 281 -21.43 4.68 -18.98
C ASN A 281 -21.28 3.17 -18.67
N LEU A 282 -22.10 2.69 -17.73
CA LEU A 282 -22.07 1.29 -17.35
C LEU A 282 -22.60 0.44 -18.50
N GLU A 283 -21.79 -0.50 -18.95
CA GLU A 283 -22.19 -1.60 -19.83
C GLU A 283 -21.90 -2.88 -19.05
N MET A 284 -22.97 -3.56 -18.63
CA MET A 284 -22.83 -4.75 -17.78
C MET A 284 -23.69 -5.88 -18.31
N ASN A 285 -23.13 -7.07 -18.38
CA ASN A 285 -23.81 -8.30 -18.72
C ASN A 285 -23.46 -9.37 -17.70
N SER A 286 -24.32 -10.35 -17.51
CA SER A 286 -23.99 -11.51 -16.71
C SER A 286 -24.08 -12.79 -17.55
N ASP A 287 -23.41 -13.85 -17.10
CA ASP A 287 -23.51 -15.17 -17.74
C ASP A 287 -24.96 -15.68 -17.78
N LYS A 288 -25.79 -15.26 -16.81
CA LYS A 288 -27.21 -15.65 -16.71
C LYS A 288 -28.14 -14.69 -17.44
N GLN A 289 -27.60 -13.93 -18.40
CA GLN A 289 -28.35 -13.11 -19.37
C GLN A 289 -29.01 -11.85 -18.75
N ALA A 290 -28.57 -11.38 -17.60
CA ALA A 290 -28.92 -10.03 -17.15
C ALA A 290 -28.08 -9.02 -17.91
N SER A 291 -28.66 -7.86 -18.24
CA SER A 291 -27.94 -6.78 -18.92
C SER A 291 -28.39 -5.43 -18.36
N ILE A 292 -27.44 -4.55 -18.11
CA ILE A 292 -27.70 -3.17 -17.69
C ILE A 292 -26.83 -2.26 -18.54
N VAL A 293 -27.44 -1.24 -19.13
CA VAL A 293 -26.72 -0.16 -19.84
C VAL A 293 -27.27 1.16 -19.34
N GLY A 294 -26.37 2.05 -18.90
CA GLY A 294 -26.80 3.35 -18.41
C GLY A 294 -25.90 3.89 -17.30
N THR A 295 -26.50 4.63 -16.38
CA THR A 295 -25.83 5.15 -15.19
C THR A 295 -26.50 4.59 -13.94
N LEU A 296 -25.71 4.06 -13.05
CA LEU A 296 -26.18 3.55 -11.76
C LEU A 296 -25.62 4.47 -10.65
N HIS A 297 -26.51 4.95 -9.78
CA HIS A 297 -26.10 5.76 -8.62
C HIS A 297 -26.39 4.96 -7.35
N LEU A 298 -25.34 4.66 -6.62
CA LEU A 298 -25.38 3.90 -5.36
C LEU A 298 -25.20 4.89 -4.21
N ILE A 299 -26.16 4.89 -3.30
CA ILE A 299 -26.21 5.78 -2.14
C ILE A 299 -26.36 4.92 -0.88
N ASN A 300 -25.60 5.22 0.14
CA ASN A 300 -25.56 4.44 1.39
C ASN A 300 -25.15 2.99 1.15
N SER A 301 -24.15 2.81 0.27
CA SER A 301 -23.78 1.46 -0.18
C SER A 301 -23.21 0.56 0.92
N PHE A 302 -22.80 1.14 2.06
CA PHE A 302 -22.35 0.39 3.24
C PHE A 302 -23.42 0.27 4.34
N ASP A 303 -24.63 0.81 4.08
CA ASP A 303 -25.77 0.65 4.98
C ASP A 303 -26.72 -0.41 4.39
N THR A 304 -26.77 -1.57 4.98
CA THR A 304 -27.57 -2.71 4.51
C THR A 304 -29.09 -2.46 4.52
N GLU A 305 -29.56 -1.45 5.23
CA GLU A 305 -30.99 -1.04 5.23
C GLU A 305 -31.32 0.07 4.24
N UNK A 306 -30.32 0.66 3.60
CA UNK A 306 -30.69 1.74 2.74
C UNK A 306 -30.00 1.79 1.38
N UNK A 307 -29.73 0.97 0.92
CA UNK A 307 -29.09 1.00 -0.27
C UNK A 307 -30.00 1.50 -1.32
N UNK A 308 -29.74 2.34 -1.97
CA UNK A 308 -30.54 2.86 -2.92
C UNK A 308 -29.86 2.72 -4.23
N UNK A 309 -30.24 2.19 -4.94
CA UNK A 309 -29.82 2.07 -6.20
C UNK A 309 -30.73 2.86 -6.98
N ARG A 310 -30.31 3.80 -7.70
CA ARG A 310 -31.01 4.61 -8.72
C ARG A 310 -30.43 4.30 -10.08
N ILE A 311 -31.26 3.84 -10.96
CA ILE A 311 -30.85 3.47 -12.34
C ILE A 311 -31.33 4.58 -13.27
N PHE A 312 -30.42 5.12 -14.08
CA PHE A 312 -30.73 6.10 -15.13
C PHE A 312 -30.39 5.44 -16.46
N PRO A 313 -31.42 5.03 -17.23
CA PRO A 313 -31.16 4.39 -18.52
C PRO A 313 -30.33 5.28 -19.43
N GLY A 314 -29.44 4.69 -20.18
CA GLY A 314 -28.66 5.40 -21.19
C GLY A 314 -29.54 6.01 -22.28
N SER A 315 -29.19 7.23 -22.70
CA SER A 315 -29.89 7.92 -23.80
C SER A 315 -29.48 7.36 -25.16
#